data_fa0cfa8a06db98627e74f4552c098d7c
#
_entry.id   fa0cfa8a06db98627e74f4552c098d7c
#
_cell.length_a   1.000
_cell.length_b   1.000
_cell.length_c   1.000
_cell.angle_alpha   90.00
_cell.angle_beta   90.00
_cell.angle_gamma   90.00
#
_symmetry.space_group_name_H-M   'P 1'
#
loop_
_entity.id
_entity.type
_entity.pdbx_description
1 polymer ?
#
loop_
_entity_poly.entity_id
_entity_poly.type
_entity_poly.pdbx_seq_one_letter_code
_entity_poly.pdbx_strand_id
1 'polypeptide(L)'
;MIVGGRLGFVLFYNVDYYLEHPVALMYIWSGGMSFHGGLIGACIALALYARRSGRSFLAVSDFLAPLCPLGLGAGRLGNFINEELWGRVSDVPWAMIFPSAGPLARHPSQIYEAGLEGLLLFLIIWIHSSLSLIHI
;
A
#
# COMPACT_ATOMS: atom_id res chain seq x y z
N MET A 1 4.45 -2.79 -10.19
CA MET A 1 3.65 -1.96 -9.25
C MET A 1 3.80 -0.47 -9.55
N ILE A 2 4.99 0.12 -9.54
CA ILE A 2 5.20 1.56 -9.79
C ILE A 2 4.65 2.01 -11.15
N VAL A 3 5.03 1.32 -12.24
CA VAL A 3 4.52 1.61 -13.59
C VAL A 3 2.99 1.52 -13.66
N GLY A 4 2.40 0.48 -13.06
CA GLY A 4 0.95 0.33 -13.01
C GLY A 4 0.27 1.45 -12.22
N GLY A 5 0.84 1.85 -11.08
CA GLY A 5 0.33 2.97 -10.27
C GLY A 5 0.35 4.29 -11.03
N ARG A 6 1.43 4.56 -11.77
CA ARG A 6 1.55 5.77 -12.58
C ARG A 6 0.60 5.76 -13.77
N LEU A 7 0.55 4.67 -14.53
CA LEU A 7 -0.38 4.52 -15.66
C LEU A 7 -1.83 4.62 -15.20
N GLY A 8 -2.20 3.98 -14.09
CA GLY A 8 -3.53 4.09 -13.53
C GLY A 8 -3.88 5.51 -13.11
N PHE A 9 -2.94 6.26 -12.54
CA PHE A 9 -3.17 7.66 -12.22
C PHE A 9 -3.41 8.50 -13.48
N VAL A 10 -2.57 8.35 -14.49
CA VAL A 10 -2.69 9.07 -15.78
C VAL A 10 -4.04 8.78 -16.42
N LEU A 11 -4.41 7.51 -16.53
CA LEU A 11 -5.61 7.10 -17.24
C LEU A 11 -6.93 7.49 -16.54
N PHE A 12 -6.95 7.49 -15.21
CA PHE A 12 -8.19 7.71 -14.45
C PHE A 12 -8.35 9.11 -13.88
N TYR A 13 -7.27 9.86 -13.73
CA TYR A 13 -7.34 11.15 -13.02
C TYR A 13 -6.92 12.36 -13.86
N ASN A 14 -6.05 12.20 -14.86
CA ASN A 14 -5.45 13.37 -15.55
C ASN A 14 -5.07 13.10 -17.01
N VAL A 15 -5.91 12.39 -17.75
CA VAL A 15 -5.61 12.01 -19.15
C VAL A 15 -5.25 13.22 -20.02
N ASP A 16 -6.04 14.29 -19.98
CA ASP A 16 -5.86 15.46 -20.85
C ASP A 16 -4.51 16.12 -20.62
N TYR A 17 -4.12 16.32 -19.37
CA TYR A 17 -2.82 16.90 -19.03
C TYR A 17 -1.64 16.10 -19.58
N TYR A 18 -1.72 14.76 -19.51
CA TYR A 18 -0.62 13.90 -19.95
C TYR A 18 -0.59 13.68 -21.47
N LEU A 19 -1.71 13.91 -22.15
CA LEU A 19 -1.72 13.97 -23.63
C LEU A 19 -0.98 15.20 -24.14
N GLU A 20 -1.10 16.32 -23.44
CA GLU A 20 -0.38 17.56 -23.78
C GLU A 20 1.08 17.53 -23.33
N HIS A 21 1.39 16.81 -22.23
CA HIS A 21 2.71 16.75 -21.62
C HIS A 21 3.21 15.31 -21.42
N PRO A 22 3.49 14.54 -22.49
CA PRO A 22 3.84 13.13 -22.39
C PRO A 22 5.11 12.84 -21.58
N VAL A 23 6.05 13.77 -21.55
CA VAL A 23 7.30 13.66 -20.76
C VAL A 23 7.01 13.64 -19.24
N ALA A 24 5.93 14.28 -18.79
CA ALA A 24 5.52 14.30 -17.39
C ALA A 24 5.15 12.91 -16.86
N LEU A 25 4.85 11.94 -17.72
CA LEU A 25 4.67 10.53 -17.37
C LEU A 25 5.89 9.95 -16.63
N MET A 26 7.08 10.38 -17.00
CA MET A 26 8.34 9.88 -16.43
C MET A 26 8.66 10.45 -15.05
N TYR A 27 7.99 11.52 -14.62
CA TYR A 27 8.27 12.20 -13.36
C TYR A 27 7.51 11.54 -12.22
N ILE A 28 7.95 10.33 -11.83
CA ILE A 28 7.33 9.55 -10.73
C ILE A 28 7.49 10.21 -9.36
N TRP A 29 8.48 11.07 -9.18
CA TRP A 29 8.74 11.82 -7.94
C TRP A 29 7.82 13.03 -7.74
N SER A 30 7.08 13.46 -8.77
CA SER A 30 6.11 14.55 -8.65
C SER A 30 4.78 14.14 -8.02
N GLY A 31 4.69 12.91 -7.52
CA GLY A 31 3.45 12.35 -6.96
C GLY A 31 2.49 11.82 -8.03
N GLY A 32 1.26 11.53 -7.63
CA GLY A 32 0.23 11.03 -8.54
C GLY A 32 0.40 9.54 -8.87
N MET A 33 0.01 8.69 -7.90
CA MET A 33 -0.05 7.24 -8.08
C MET A 33 -1.46 6.71 -7.75
N SER A 34 -1.96 5.79 -8.57
CA SER A 34 -3.22 5.09 -8.34
C SER A 34 -2.97 3.79 -7.61
N PHE A 35 -3.66 3.59 -6.49
CA PHE A 35 -3.64 2.31 -5.77
C PHE A 35 -4.11 1.16 -6.66
N HIS A 36 -5.23 1.33 -7.36
CA HIS A 36 -5.80 0.30 -8.23
C HIS A 36 -4.85 -0.06 -9.38
N GLY A 37 -4.24 0.95 -10.01
CA GLY A 37 -3.23 0.72 -11.05
C GLY A 37 -2.00 -0.02 -10.50
N GLY A 38 -1.56 0.31 -9.30
CA GLY A 38 -0.48 -0.39 -8.59
C GLY A 38 -0.81 -1.86 -8.32
N LEU A 39 -2.02 -2.13 -7.84
CA LEU A 39 -2.53 -3.48 -7.57
C LEU A 39 -2.61 -4.32 -8.84
N ILE A 40 -3.21 -3.79 -9.90
CA ILE A 40 -3.28 -4.47 -11.20
C ILE A 40 -1.87 -4.77 -11.73
N GLY A 41 -0.96 -3.79 -11.67
CA GLY A 41 0.42 -3.98 -12.08
C GLY A 41 1.16 -5.05 -11.27
N ALA A 42 0.88 -5.15 -9.97
CA ALA A 42 1.40 -6.23 -9.12
C ALA A 42 0.85 -7.60 -9.54
N CYS A 43 -0.46 -7.72 -9.75
CA CYS A 43 -1.10 -8.96 -10.20
C CYS A 43 -0.55 -9.42 -11.57
N ILE A 44 -0.36 -8.50 -12.52
CA ILE A 44 0.25 -8.81 -13.82
C ILE A 44 1.68 -9.32 -13.63
N ALA A 45 2.49 -8.66 -12.81
CA ALA A 45 3.86 -9.08 -12.55
C ALA A 45 3.92 -10.49 -11.92
N LEU A 46 3.05 -10.77 -10.96
CA LEU A 46 2.92 -12.09 -10.33
C LEU A 46 2.50 -13.17 -11.35
N ALA A 47 1.53 -12.86 -12.21
CA ALA A 47 1.07 -13.78 -13.25
C ALA A 47 2.20 -14.10 -14.26
N LEU A 48 2.96 -13.10 -14.67
CA LEU A 48 4.10 -13.28 -15.56
C LEU A 48 5.23 -14.11 -14.90
N TYR A 49 5.50 -13.84 -13.62
CA TYR A 49 6.48 -14.61 -12.87
C TYR A 49 6.03 -16.07 -12.69
N ALA A 50 4.79 -16.31 -12.30
CA ALA A 50 4.20 -17.63 -12.15
C ALA A 50 4.32 -18.44 -13.47
N ARG A 51 3.97 -17.83 -14.60
CA ARG A 51 4.12 -18.45 -15.93
C ARG A 51 5.56 -18.81 -16.25
N ARG A 52 6.51 -17.89 -16.00
CA ARG A 52 7.93 -18.13 -16.31
C ARG A 52 8.55 -19.19 -15.40
N SER A 53 8.12 -19.28 -14.15
CA SER A 53 8.61 -20.25 -13.17
C SER A 53 7.92 -21.61 -13.23
N GLY A 54 6.91 -21.79 -14.10
CA GLY A 54 6.12 -23.01 -14.20
C GLY A 54 5.25 -23.27 -12.95
N ARG A 55 4.96 -22.24 -12.16
CA ARG A 55 4.13 -22.33 -10.94
C ARG A 55 2.75 -21.76 -11.19
N SER A 56 1.77 -22.18 -10.38
CA SER A 56 0.45 -21.56 -10.41
C SER A 56 0.50 -20.15 -9.83
N PHE A 57 -0.36 -19.26 -10.32
CA PHE A 57 -0.51 -17.90 -9.78
C PHE A 57 -0.82 -17.91 -8.27
N LEU A 58 -1.71 -18.80 -7.85
CA LEU A 58 -2.11 -18.93 -6.44
C LEU A 58 -0.93 -19.35 -5.57
N ALA A 59 -0.13 -20.33 -6.00
CA ALA A 59 1.03 -20.77 -5.21
C ALA A 59 2.08 -19.66 -5.01
N VAL A 60 2.28 -18.81 -6.02
CA VAL A 60 3.17 -17.65 -5.89
C VAL A 60 2.55 -16.59 -4.98
N SER A 61 1.23 -16.36 -5.10
CA SER A 61 0.51 -15.42 -4.25
C SER A 61 0.51 -15.85 -2.78
N ASP A 62 0.27 -17.12 -2.50
CA ASP A 62 0.28 -17.68 -1.14
C ASP A 62 1.66 -17.53 -0.48
N PHE A 63 2.73 -17.74 -1.23
CA PHE A 63 4.09 -17.54 -0.74
C PHE A 63 4.37 -16.08 -0.37
N LEU A 64 3.81 -15.12 -1.11
CA LEU A 64 4.02 -13.69 -0.89
C LEU A 64 3.00 -13.05 0.06
N ALA A 65 1.87 -13.71 0.29
CA ALA A 65 0.79 -13.18 1.14
C ALA A 65 1.25 -12.72 2.53
N PRO A 66 2.12 -13.48 3.26
CA PRO A 66 2.60 -13.04 4.57
C PRO A 66 3.43 -11.76 4.55
N LEU A 67 3.99 -11.37 3.41
CA LEU A 67 4.81 -10.15 3.29
C LEU A 67 3.96 -8.90 3.04
N CYS A 68 2.73 -9.06 2.52
CA CYS A 68 1.85 -7.94 2.21
C CYS A 68 1.55 -7.05 3.42
N PRO A 69 1.21 -7.59 4.61
CA PRO A 69 0.97 -6.79 5.80
C PRO A 69 2.16 -5.92 6.21
N LEU A 70 3.38 -6.42 6.09
CA LEU A 70 4.58 -5.65 6.41
C LEU A 70 4.71 -4.43 5.49
N GLY A 71 4.40 -4.60 4.20
CA GLY A 71 4.36 -3.50 3.23
C GLY A 71 3.28 -2.47 3.56
N LEU A 72 2.09 -2.92 3.96
CA LEU A 72 1.00 -2.04 4.40
C LEU A 72 1.40 -1.26 5.65
N GLY A 73 1.92 -1.95 6.67
CA GLY A 73 2.40 -1.30 7.90
C GLY A 73 3.48 -0.25 7.65
N ALA A 74 4.45 -0.55 6.80
CA ALA A 74 5.48 0.41 6.40
C ALA A 74 4.88 1.62 5.66
N GLY A 75 3.89 1.40 4.79
CA GLY A 75 3.18 2.48 4.12
C GLY A 75 2.42 3.39 5.10
N ARG A 76 1.77 2.82 6.13
CA ARG A 76 1.10 3.60 7.18
C ARG A 76 2.07 4.42 8.02
N LEU A 77 3.25 3.88 8.32
CA LEU A 77 4.31 4.66 8.98
C LEU A 77 4.80 5.79 8.08
N GLY A 78 4.91 5.57 6.78
CA GLY A 78 5.20 6.61 5.80
C GLY A 78 4.14 7.72 5.79
N ASN A 79 2.86 7.37 5.80
CA ASN A 79 1.76 8.35 5.92
C ASN A 79 1.84 9.15 7.24
N PHE A 80 2.24 8.51 8.34
CA PHE A 80 2.44 9.21 9.60
C PHE A 80 3.57 10.24 9.53
N ILE A 81 4.71 9.88 8.94
CA ILE A 81 5.87 10.77 8.77
C ILE A 81 5.53 11.94 7.84
N ASN A 82 4.76 11.68 6.78
CA ASN A 82 4.33 12.70 5.81
C ASN A 82 3.12 13.51 6.29
N GLU A 83 2.59 13.23 7.48
CA GLU A 83 1.38 13.86 8.01
C GLU A 83 0.16 13.71 7.07
N GLU A 84 -0.01 12.52 6.50
CA GLU A 84 -1.11 12.18 5.62
C GLU A 84 -2.10 11.23 6.31
N LEU A 85 -3.38 11.26 5.89
CA LEU A 85 -4.43 10.34 6.34
C LEU A 85 -4.61 10.30 7.87
N TRP A 86 -4.52 11.43 8.53
CA TRP A 86 -4.79 11.57 9.95
C TRP A 86 -6.24 11.24 10.31
N GLY A 87 -6.49 10.86 11.54
CA GLY A 87 -7.81 10.54 12.03
C GLY A 87 -8.67 11.79 12.37
N ARG A 88 -9.88 11.53 12.88
CA ARG A 88 -10.80 12.57 13.35
C ARG A 88 -10.21 13.34 14.53
N VAL A 89 -10.71 14.56 14.73
CA VAL A 89 -10.42 15.37 15.92
C VAL A 89 -10.83 14.63 17.19
N SER A 90 -9.98 14.66 18.21
CA SER A 90 -10.20 13.99 19.47
C SER A 90 -9.40 14.63 20.59
N ASP A 91 -9.88 14.49 21.82
CA ASP A 91 -9.31 14.95 23.08
C ASP A 91 -8.74 13.83 23.95
N VAL A 92 -8.55 12.62 23.37
CA VAL A 92 -7.92 11.52 24.10
C VAL A 92 -6.47 11.86 24.47
N PRO A 93 -5.92 11.30 25.58
CA PRO A 93 -4.59 11.66 26.07
C PRO A 93 -3.43 11.44 25.09
N TRP A 94 -3.62 10.59 24.07
CA TRP A 94 -2.63 10.30 23.03
C TRP A 94 -2.97 10.93 21.68
N ALA A 95 -3.94 11.83 21.63
CA ALA A 95 -4.22 12.58 20.41
C ALA A 95 -3.02 13.48 20.07
N MET A 96 -2.71 13.61 18.78
CA MET A 96 -1.55 14.32 18.27
C MET A 96 -1.98 15.49 17.38
N ILE A 97 -1.22 16.57 17.41
CA ILE A 97 -1.39 17.69 16.49
C ILE A 97 -0.54 17.42 15.25
N PHE A 98 -1.19 17.42 14.10
CA PHE A 98 -0.54 17.34 12.79
C PHE A 98 -0.54 18.75 12.19
N PRO A 99 0.62 19.40 12.04
CA PRO A 99 0.72 20.76 11.53
C PRO A 99 -0.01 20.98 10.21
N SER A 100 0.05 20.00 9.30
CA SER A 100 -0.65 20.02 8.01
C SER A 100 -2.18 19.93 8.13
N ALA A 101 -2.72 19.45 9.27
CA ALA A 101 -4.15 19.30 9.53
C ALA A 101 -4.76 20.45 10.34
N GLY A 102 -3.91 21.41 10.77
CA GLY A 102 -4.32 22.54 11.63
C GLY A 102 -4.10 22.30 13.13
N PRO A 103 -4.58 23.20 14.00
CA PRO A 103 -4.20 23.23 15.43
C PRO A 103 -4.93 22.21 16.31
N LEU A 104 -5.90 21.47 15.77
CA LEU A 104 -6.71 20.54 16.56
C LEU A 104 -6.03 19.18 16.67
N ALA A 105 -6.01 18.63 17.90
CA ALA A 105 -5.49 17.28 18.14
C ALA A 105 -6.39 16.22 17.48
N ARG A 106 -5.77 15.20 16.90
CA ARG A 106 -6.42 14.12 16.13
C ARG A 106 -5.90 12.77 16.54
N HIS A 107 -6.69 11.73 16.28
CA HIS A 107 -6.20 10.36 16.40
C HIS A 107 -5.07 10.10 15.40
N PRO A 108 -3.94 9.51 15.84
CA PRO A 108 -2.89 9.03 14.95
C PRO A 108 -3.34 7.69 14.29
N SER A 109 -4.35 7.78 13.41
CA SER A 109 -4.97 6.60 12.77
C SER A 109 -3.95 5.75 12.01
N GLN A 110 -2.93 6.39 11.43
CA GLN A 110 -1.83 5.72 10.72
C GLN A 110 -1.10 4.71 11.63
N ILE A 111 -0.90 5.06 12.91
CA ILE A 111 -0.23 4.19 13.89
C ILE A 111 -1.14 3.01 14.26
N TYR A 112 -2.46 3.24 14.42
CA TYR A 112 -3.41 2.15 14.68
C TYR A 112 -3.46 1.18 13.49
N GLU A 113 -3.51 1.71 12.29
CA GLU A 113 -3.53 0.93 11.05
C GLU A 113 -2.21 0.17 10.86
N ALA A 114 -1.05 0.80 11.14
CA ALA A 114 0.25 0.13 11.11
C ALA A 114 0.29 -1.06 12.09
N GLY A 115 -0.27 -0.91 13.28
CA GLY A 115 -0.37 -1.98 14.27
C GLY A 115 -1.31 -3.11 13.85
N LEU A 116 -2.48 -2.79 13.35
CA LEU A 116 -3.52 -3.75 12.99
C LEU A 116 -3.26 -4.40 11.63
N GLU A 117 -3.07 -3.60 10.58
CA GLU A 117 -2.87 -4.07 9.19
C GLU A 117 -1.44 -4.54 8.95
N GLY A 118 -0.46 -3.95 9.64
CA GLY A 118 0.94 -4.35 9.55
C GLY A 118 1.26 -5.52 10.47
N LEU A 119 1.35 -5.26 11.78
CA LEU A 119 1.87 -6.26 12.72
C LEU A 119 0.88 -7.37 13.03
N LEU A 120 -0.35 -7.05 13.44
CA LEU A 120 -1.32 -8.06 13.86
C LEU A 120 -1.71 -8.99 12.70
N LEU A 121 -2.02 -8.42 11.54
CA LEU A 121 -2.37 -9.21 10.36
C LEU A 121 -1.19 -10.07 9.90
N PHE A 122 0.05 -9.54 9.95
CA PHE A 122 1.25 -10.33 9.68
C PHE A 122 1.35 -11.55 10.58
N LEU A 123 1.19 -11.37 11.90
CA LEU A 123 1.27 -12.45 12.86
C LEU A 123 0.19 -13.52 12.62
N ILE A 124 -1.04 -13.11 12.32
CA ILE A 124 -2.15 -14.03 12.02
C ILE A 124 -1.84 -14.87 10.78
N ILE A 125 -1.43 -14.22 9.67
CA ILE A 125 -1.12 -14.92 8.43
C ILE A 125 0.11 -15.81 8.60
N TRP A 126 1.13 -15.34 9.31
CA TRP A 126 2.36 -16.11 9.58
C TRP A 126 2.07 -17.37 10.39
N ILE A 127 1.31 -17.25 11.48
CA ILE A 127 0.92 -18.40 12.32
C ILE A 127 0.09 -19.38 11.49
N HIS A 128 -0.89 -18.88 10.73
CA HIS A 128 -1.72 -19.74 9.89
C HIS A 128 -0.89 -20.49 8.84
N SER A 129 0.01 -19.81 8.15
CA SER A 129 0.89 -20.43 7.15
C SER A 129 1.82 -21.45 7.77
N SER A 130 2.38 -21.15 8.95
CA SER A 130 3.25 -22.09 9.68
C SER A 130 2.51 -23.36 10.12
N LEU A 131 1.28 -23.23 10.59
CA LEU A 131 0.45 -24.38 10.98
C LEU A 131 0.03 -25.21 9.76
N SER A 132 -0.29 -24.58 8.65
CA SER A 132 -0.65 -25.26 7.39
C SER A 132 0.52 -26.08 6.82
N LEU A 133 1.75 -25.59 6.95
CA LEU A 133 2.95 -26.30 6.51
C LEU A 133 3.31 -27.52 7.37
N ILE A 134 2.83 -27.61 8.61
CA ILE A 134 3.06 -28.75 9.50
C ILE A 134 2.13 -29.93 9.14
N HIS A 135 1.04 -29.67 8.43
CA HIS A 135 0.05 -30.69 8.04
C HIS A 135 0.22 -31.24 6.61
N ILE A 136 1.22 -30.78 5.88
CA ILE A 136 1.63 -31.35 4.58
C ILE A 136 2.91 -32.15 4.76
#